data_e207dc18469801ecf74ff2b709193ac5
#
_entry.id   e207dc18469801ecf74ff2b709193ac5
#
_cell.length_a   1.000
_cell.length_b   1.000
_cell.length_c   1.000
_cell.angle_alpha   90.00
_cell.angle_beta   90.00
_cell.angle_gamma   90.00
#
_symmetry.space_group_name_H-M   'P 1'
#
loop_
_entity.id
_entity.type
_entity.pdbx_description
1 polymer ?
#
loop_
_entity_poly.entity_id
_entity_poly.type
_entity_poly.pdbx_seq_one_letter_code
_entity_poly.pdbx_strand_id
1 'polypeptide(L)'
;MLKTVSIIVTGKVQGVWYRQSAKEKATELGVSGNVRNQPDGSVAIIVTGLAHQLDQFIEWCRQGPPRALVTNVEVTELPLQSFDRFVIER
;
A
#
# COMPACT_ATOMS: atom_id res chain seq x y z
N MET A 1 7.67 3.43 -17.23
CA MET A 1 6.75 2.32 -17.50
C MET A 1 5.90 2.05 -16.27
N LEU A 2 4.61 1.91 -16.45
CA LEU A 2 3.70 1.61 -15.34
C LEU A 2 3.76 0.14 -14.98
N LYS A 3 3.65 -0.13 -13.67
CA LYS A 3 3.57 -1.48 -13.12
C LYS A 3 2.49 -1.53 -12.07
N THR A 4 1.96 -2.72 -11.83
CA THR A 4 1.02 -2.98 -10.73
C THR A 4 1.65 -4.02 -9.81
N VAL A 5 1.59 -3.74 -8.51
CA VAL A 5 2.06 -4.69 -7.50
C VAL A 5 0.99 -4.89 -6.42
N SER A 6 1.01 -6.08 -5.83
CA SER A 6 0.26 -6.39 -4.63
C SER A 6 1.21 -6.32 -3.45
N ILE A 7 0.80 -5.66 -2.38
CA ILE A 7 1.61 -5.51 -1.17
C ILE A 7 0.80 -6.04 0.00
N ILE A 8 1.36 -7.00 0.73
CA ILE A 8 0.73 -7.50 1.96
C ILE A 8 1.61 -7.08 3.12
N VAL A 9 1.04 -6.31 4.04
CA VAL A 9 1.75 -5.76 5.19
C VAL A 9 1.25 -6.47 6.44
N THR A 10 2.18 -7.06 7.19
CA THR A 10 1.89 -7.85 8.38
C THR A 10 2.48 -7.16 9.61
N GLY A 11 1.85 -7.37 10.76
CA GLY A 11 2.28 -6.80 12.03
C GLY A 11 1.13 -6.08 12.70
N LYS A 12 1.44 -5.08 13.51
CA LYS A 12 0.40 -4.24 14.12
C LYS A 12 0.11 -3.11 13.13
N VAL A 13 -0.81 -3.39 12.20
CA VAL A 13 -1.08 -2.50 11.07
C VAL A 13 -2.55 -2.13 10.93
N GLN A 14 -3.44 -2.72 11.74
CA GLN A 14 -4.85 -2.33 11.76
C GLN A 14 -5.13 -1.52 13.04
N GLY A 15 -6.05 -0.55 12.94
CA GLY A 15 -6.38 0.30 14.08
C GLY A 15 -5.32 1.34 14.41
N VAL A 16 -4.40 1.61 13.50
CA VAL A 16 -3.27 2.53 13.71
C VAL A 16 -3.17 3.58 12.60
N TRP A 17 -4.25 3.84 11.89
CA TRP A 17 -4.31 4.79 10.77
C TRP A 17 -3.49 4.37 9.55
N TYR A 18 -3.21 3.07 9.39
CA TYR A 18 -2.37 2.60 8.28
C TYR A 18 -3.02 2.91 6.94
N ARG A 19 -4.33 2.59 6.77
CA ARG A 19 -5.01 2.78 5.49
C ARG A 19 -5.09 4.25 5.11
N GLN A 20 -5.42 5.13 6.05
CA GLN A 20 -5.50 6.56 5.79
C GLN A 20 -4.14 7.13 5.42
N SER A 21 -3.10 6.74 6.16
CA SER A 21 -1.73 7.18 5.90
C SER A 21 -1.23 6.67 4.56
N ALA A 22 -1.59 5.42 4.19
CA ALA A 22 -1.22 4.85 2.90
C ALA A 22 -1.85 5.64 1.76
N LYS A 23 -3.12 6.03 1.90
CA LYS A 23 -3.79 6.83 0.89
C LYS A 23 -3.11 8.19 0.73
N GLU A 24 -2.75 8.83 1.83
CA GLU A 24 -2.07 10.13 1.79
C GLU A 24 -0.73 10.01 1.08
N LYS A 25 0.03 8.97 1.42
CA LYS A 25 1.34 8.76 0.79
C LYS A 25 1.21 8.43 -0.69
N ALA A 26 0.25 7.59 -1.04
CA ALA A 26 0.00 7.24 -2.43
C ALA A 26 -0.35 8.49 -3.25
N THR A 27 -1.22 9.34 -2.71
CA THR A 27 -1.61 10.58 -3.37
C THR A 27 -0.40 11.50 -3.55
N GLU A 28 0.42 11.62 -2.52
CA GLU A 28 1.65 12.42 -2.57
C GLU A 28 2.60 11.93 -3.66
N LEU A 29 2.76 10.61 -3.79
CA LEU A 29 3.68 10.02 -4.76
C LEU A 29 3.08 9.89 -6.17
N GLY A 30 1.78 10.10 -6.31
CA GLY A 30 1.13 10.01 -7.62
C GLY A 30 0.81 8.58 -8.06
N VAL A 31 0.70 7.63 -7.13
CA VAL A 31 0.31 6.25 -7.47
C VAL A 31 -1.18 6.05 -7.18
N SER A 32 -1.78 5.07 -7.86
CA SER A 32 -3.21 4.79 -7.76
C SER A 32 -3.44 3.34 -7.37
N GLY A 33 -4.59 3.05 -6.81
CA GLY A 33 -4.92 1.71 -6.37
C GLY A 33 -5.87 1.68 -5.20
N ASN A 34 -5.72 0.70 -4.32
CA ASN A 34 -6.57 0.57 -3.15
C ASN A 34 -5.85 -0.09 -1.99
N VAL A 35 -6.38 0.12 -0.79
CA VAL A 35 -5.87 -0.46 0.43
C VAL A 35 -7.04 -0.95 1.28
N ARG A 36 -6.91 -2.14 1.87
CA ARG A 36 -7.95 -2.71 2.72
C ARG A 36 -7.36 -3.52 3.85
N ASN A 37 -8.10 -3.62 4.94
CA ASN A 37 -7.79 -4.53 6.03
C ASN A 37 -8.24 -5.94 5.64
N GLN A 38 -7.47 -6.95 6.06
CA GLN A 38 -7.84 -8.34 5.85
C GLN A 38 -8.23 -8.98 7.18
N PRO A 39 -9.06 -10.05 7.13
CA PRO A 39 -9.49 -10.73 8.36
C PRO A 39 -8.36 -11.27 9.23
N ASP A 40 -7.21 -11.59 8.63
CA ASP A 40 -6.07 -12.13 9.36
C ASP A 40 -5.25 -11.08 10.10
N GLY A 41 -5.66 -9.81 10.02
CA GLY A 41 -4.96 -8.70 10.69
C GLY A 41 -3.99 -7.96 9.79
N SER A 42 -3.74 -8.45 8.59
CA SER A 42 -2.85 -7.78 7.63
C SER A 42 -3.56 -6.67 6.88
N VAL A 43 -2.78 -5.86 6.17
CA VAL A 43 -3.29 -4.83 5.25
C VAL A 43 -2.87 -5.24 3.85
N ALA A 44 -3.82 -5.24 2.91
CA ALA A 44 -3.56 -5.60 1.52
C ALA A 44 -3.69 -4.34 0.65
N ILE A 45 -2.72 -4.15 -0.24
CA ILE A 45 -2.67 -3.01 -1.13
C ILE A 45 -2.47 -3.51 -2.56
N ILE A 46 -3.20 -2.94 -3.51
CA ILE A 46 -2.91 -3.11 -4.93
C ILE A 46 -2.63 -1.72 -5.45
N VAL A 47 -1.49 -1.51 -6.08
CA VAL A 47 -1.05 -0.17 -6.46
C VAL A 47 -0.35 -0.20 -7.81
N THR A 48 -0.65 0.83 -8.62
CA THR A 48 -0.07 1.02 -9.95
C THR A 48 0.66 2.36 -9.98
N GLY A 49 1.85 2.37 -10.56
CA GLY A 49 2.63 3.58 -10.72
C GLY A 49 3.90 3.30 -11.50
N LEU A 50 4.71 4.34 -11.66
CA LEU A 50 6.04 4.20 -12.24
C LEU A 50 6.95 3.49 -11.24
N ALA A 51 7.97 2.80 -11.74
CA ALA A 51 8.84 1.98 -10.89
C ALA A 51 9.39 2.77 -9.70
N HIS A 52 9.90 3.99 -9.94
CA HIS A 52 10.49 4.77 -8.85
C HIS A 52 9.44 5.24 -7.83
N GLN A 53 8.21 5.48 -8.28
CA GLN A 53 7.11 5.85 -7.38
C GLN A 53 6.72 4.66 -6.49
N LEU A 54 6.65 3.47 -7.11
CA LEU A 54 6.33 2.24 -6.38
C LEU A 54 7.41 1.92 -5.36
N ASP A 55 8.69 2.09 -5.74
CA ASP A 55 9.79 1.84 -4.81
C ASP A 55 9.68 2.73 -3.56
N GLN A 56 9.36 4.01 -3.74
CA GLN A 56 9.18 4.93 -2.63
C GLN A 56 7.97 4.54 -1.78
N PHE A 57 6.88 4.14 -2.43
CA PHE A 57 5.68 3.74 -1.72
C PHE A 57 5.91 2.46 -0.89
N ILE A 58 6.60 1.48 -1.47
CA ILE A 58 6.93 0.23 -0.78
C ILE A 58 7.81 0.51 0.43
N GLU A 59 8.81 1.39 0.25
CA GLU A 59 9.69 1.76 1.36
C GLU A 59 8.90 2.40 2.50
N TRP A 60 7.92 3.26 2.17
CA TRP A 60 7.04 3.81 3.18
C TRP A 60 6.21 2.72 3.87
N CYS A 61 5.74 1.73 3.10
CA CYS A 61 4.93 0.63 3.65
C CYS A 61 5.69 -0.14 4.72
N ARG A 62 7.01 -0.29 4.56
CA ARG A 62 7.84 -0.99 5.54
C ARG A 62 7.91 -0.25 6.87
N GLN A 63 7.76 1.05 6.83
CA GLN A 63 7.80 1.91 8.00
C GLN A 63 6.40 2.11 8.59
N GLY A 64 5.45 2.48 7.76
CA GLY A 64 4.08 2.78 8.17
C GLY A 64 3.98 4.06 8.99
N PRO A 65 2.77 4.36 9.50
CA PRO A 65 2.56 5.51 10.39
C PRO A 65 3.16 5.25 11.78
N PRO A 66 3.27 6.30 12.61
CA PRO A 66 4.00 6.19 13.89
C PRO A 66 3.53 5.08 14.84
N ARG A 67 2.25 4.75 14.82
CA ARG A 67 1.70 3.74 15.75
C ARG A 67 1.77 2.33 15.20
N ALA A 68 2.17 2.16 13.95
CA ALA A 68 2.26 0.85 13.32
C ALA A 68 3.57 0.15 13.70
N LEU A 69 3.51 -1.17 13.76
CA LEU A 69 4.68 -2.01 13.90
C LEU A 69 4.63 -3.01 12.75
N VAL A 70 5.42 -2.77 11.72
CA VAL A 70 5.45 -3.60 10.51
C VAL A 70 6.48 -4.70 10.73
N THR A 71 6.03 -5.96 10.65
CA THR A 71 6.93 -7.10 10.81
C THR A 71 7.33 -7.71 9.48
N ASN A 72 6.51 -7.54 8.44
CA ASN A 72 6.83 -8.09 7.13
C ASN A 72 6.07 -7.35 6.05
N VAL A 73 6.70 -7.21 4.89
CA VAL A 73 6.07 -6.64 3.69
C VAL A 73 6.37 -7.58 2.54
N GLU A 74 5.32 -8.12 1.92
CA GLU A 74 5.43 -9.04 0.81
C GLU A 74 4.93 -8.35 -0.46
N VAL A 75 5.76 -8.29 -1.48
CA VAL A 75 5.44 -7.59 -2.73
C VAL A 75 5.41 -8.60 -3.86
N THR A 76 4.33 -8.59 -4.65
CA THR A 76 4.16 -9.48 -5.80
C THR A 76 3.76 -8.63 -7.00
N GLU A 77 4.45 -8.81 -8.11
CA GLU A 77 4.07 -8.10 -9.34
C GLU A 77 2.82 -8.75 -9.94
N LEU A 78 1.88 -7.92 -10.38
CA LEU A 78 0.62 -8.35 -10.98
C LEU A 78 0.55 -7.86 -12.43
N PRO A 79 -0.34 -8.44 -13.24
CA PRO A 79 -0.66 -7.85 -14.54
C PRO A 79 -1.11 -6.40 -14.36
N LEU A 80 -0.78 -5.56 -15.33
CA LEU A 80 -1.06 -4.13 -15.24
C LEU A 80 -2.57 -3.88 -15.07
N GLN A 81 -2.90 -3.06 -14.08
CA GLN A 81 -4.27 -2.63 -13.81
C GLN A 81 -4.31 -1.10 -13.78
N SER A 82 -5.43 -0.53 -14.22
CA SER A 82 -5.63 0.92 -14.20
C SER A 82 -6.55 1.30 -13.07
N PHE A 83 -6.20 2.38 -12.38
CA PHE A 83 -7.02 2.95 -11.32
C PHE A 83 -7.09 4.46 -11.53
N ASP A 84 -8.24 5.07 -11.22
CA ASP A 84 -8.41 6.51 -11.35
C ASP A 84 -7.71 7.26 -10.21
N ARG A 85 -7.69 6.66 -9.02
CA ARG A 85 -7.11 7.28 -7.83
C ARG A 85 -6.80 6.20 -6.81
N PHE A 86 -6.30 6.61 -5.65
CA PHE A 86 -6.07 5.67 -4.55
C PHE A 86 -7.24 5.75 -3.57
N VAL A 87 -7.86 4.62 -3.26
CA VAL A 87 -9.03 4.56 -2.39
C VAL A 87 -8.84 3.59 -1.25
N ILE A 88 -9.56 3.85 -0.15
CA ILE A 88 -9.62 2.95 1.00
C ILE A 88 -10.86 2.09 0.82
N GLU A 89 -10.68 0.78 0.87
CA GLU A 89 -11.79 -0.16 0.82
C GLU A 89 -12.10 -0.66 2.22
N ARG A 90 -13.37 -0.91 2.46
CA ARG A 90 -13.84 -1.34 3.78
C ARG A 90 -14.38 -2.75 3.74
#